data_044e9d406f92cbe505470b76ad1a61fb
#
_entry.id   044e9d406f92cbe505470b76ad1a61fb
#
_cell.length_a   1.000
_cell.length_b   1.000
_cell.length_c   1.000
_cell.angle_alpha   90.00
_cell.angle_beta   90.00
_cell.angle_gamma   90.00
#
_symmetry.space_group_name_H-M   'P 1'
#
loop_
_entity.id
_entity.type
_entity.pdbx_description
1 polymer ?
#
loop_
_entity_poly.entity_id
_entity_poly.type
_entity_poly.pdbx_seq_one_letter_code
_entity_poly.pdbx_strand_id
1 'polypeptide(L)'
;MLICACLYREMKYKMSSIATKEKTDCSGCNVCAEACPKHCIEMIPDRKGFLYPKVNTVTCVDCGVCVKVCPFEEGNIKLNSPLTAYAAWNKDREQYLASSSGGAAHVFSSYIIRQGGVVYGCTSESIHVRHIRVDALSELSKLQGSKYVQSDVRGLFSQVKADLQAGKPVLFIGTPCQVAGLKNYIKRIPEHLYLVDLICHGVPSLQMLHEHINHIMKGRPAEQLSFRKGQLYRIEITSRCGTVYSSEPYGDTYFRTFLDGISYRESCYHCPFARKERVSDITIGDFWGLRDADKLPSKSEEGGISVLLPSSVKGEMLINAIKTDMYIYERSVEEAVTGNDQLQ
;
A
#
# COMPACT_ATOMS: atom_id res chain seq x y z
N MET A 1 -3.24 32.23 61.74
CA MET A 1 -3.37 32.48 60.30
C MET A 1 -2.74 31.31 59.56
N LEU A 2 -3.58 30.33 59.22
CA LEU A 2 -3.14 29.16 58.40
C LEU A 2 -3.39 29.52 56.94
N ILE A 3 -2.30 29.58 56.17
CA ILE A 3 -2.39 29.75 54.70
C ILE A 3 -2.59 28.36 54.11
N CYS A 4 -3.82 28.14 53.58
CA CYS A 4 -4.20 26.95 52.86
C CYS A 4 -3.59 27.02 51.45
N ALA A 5 -2.48 26.32 51.22
CA ALA A 5 -1.87 26.19 49.91
C ALA A 5 -2.69 25.15 49.12
N CYS A 6 -3.65 25.64 48.32
CA CYS A 6 -4.34 24.83 47.28
C CYS A 6 -3.30 24.42 46.23
N LEU A 7 -2.84 23.20 46.34
CA LEU A 7 -2.10 22.53 45.25
C LEU A 7 -3.05 22.30 44.09
N TYR A 8 -3.07 23.22 43.15
CA TYR A 8 -3.64 22.98 41.81
C TYR A 8 -2.80 21.89 41.14
N ARG A 9 -3.24 20.66 41.32
CA ARG A 9 -2.77 19.53 40.53
C ARG A 9 -3.35 19.72 39.14
N GLU A 10 -2.61 20.33 38.23
CA GLU A 10 -2.91 20.26 36.80
C GLU A 10 -2.91 18.78 36.39
N MET A 11 -4.09 18.16 36.48
CA MET A 11 -4.36 16.93 35.76
C MET A 11 -4.40 17.32 34.28
N LYS A 12 -3.26 17.24 33.59
CA LYS A 12 -3.24 17.17 32.14
C LYS A 12 -4.10 15.99 31.74
N TYR A 13 -5.37 16.23 31.45
CA TYR A 13 -6.22 15.28 30.74
C TYR A 13 -5.54 15.01 29.41
N LYS A 14 -4.79 13.91 29.33
CA LYS A 14 -4.22 13.44 28.08
C LYS A 14 -5.42 13.04 27.22
N MET A 15 -5.81 13.88 26.27
CA MET A 15 -6.89 13.56 25.34
C MET A 15 -6.60 12.20 24.71
N SER A 16 -7.51 11.23 24.87
CA SER A 16 -7.38 9.88 24.29
C SER A 16 -7.72 9.90 22.81
N SER A 17 -7.32 10.95 22.10
CA SER A 17 -7.62 11.13 20.69
C SER A 17 -6.36 11.30 19.85
N ILE A 18 -6.50 11.09 18.54
CA ILE A 18 -5.43 11.25 17.55
C ILE A 18 -5.07 12.73 17.28
N ALA A 19 -5.71 13.70 17.95
CA ALA A 19 -5.58 15.14 17.70
C ALA A 19 -4.15 15.67 17.84
N THR A 20 -3.35 15.07 18.73
CA THR A 20 -1.98 15.49 19.04
C THR A 20 -0.91 14.61 18.40
N LYS A 21 -1.30 13.77 17.43
CA LYS A 21 -0.36 12.86 16.78
C LYS A 21 0.65 13.62 15.91
N GLU A 22 1.92 13.34 16.12
CA GLU A 22 2.99 13.92 15.32
C GLU A 22 2.94 13.41 13.86
N LYS A 23 3.41 14.23 12.93
CA LYS A 23 3.45 13.88 11.51
C LYS A 23 4.34 12.68 11.21
N THR A 24 5.43 12.53 11.94
CA THR A 24 6.36 11.39 11.89
C THR A 24 5.69 10.07 12.24
N ASP A 25 4.61 10.12 13.04
CA ASP A 25 3.88 8.95 13.53
C ASP A 25 2.54 8.74 12.81
N CYS A 26 2.33 9.40 11.67
CA CYS A 26 1.09 9.30 10.93
C CYS A 26 1.33 8.94 9.45
N SER A 27 0.96 7.73 9.04
CA SER A 27 1.03 7.29 7.64
C SER A 27 -0.09 7.79 6.75
N GLY A 28 -1.13 8.46 7.29
CA GLY A 28 -2.31 8.87 6.53
C GLY A 28 -3.18 7.71 6.03
N CYS A 29 -3.13 6.57 6.71
CA CYS A 29 -3.90 5.36 6.34
C CYS A 29 -5.43 5.50 6.52
N ASN A 30 -5.92 6.61 7.04
CA ASN A 30 -7.34 6.93 7.20
C ASN A 30 -8.11 6.12 8.25
N VAL A 31 -7.52 5.11 8.88
CA VAL A 31 -8.26 4.22 9.80
C VAL A 31 -8.92 4.95 10.96
N CYS A 32 -8.28 5.98 11.50
CA CYS A 32 -8.81 6.76 12.62
C CYS A 32 -10.10 7.54 12.26
N ALA A 33 -10.19 8.05 11.03
CA ALA A 33 -11.37 8.74 10.53
C ALA A 33 -12.52 7.76 10.27
N GLU A 34 -12.26 6.63 9.61
CA GLU A 34 -13.30 5.62 9.34
C GLU A 34 -13.80 4.89 10.60
N ALA A 35 -12.91 4.68 11.58
CA ALA A 35 -13.30 4.02 12.83
C ALA A 35 -14.00 4.95 13.83
N CYS A 36 -14.04 6.26 13.57
CA CYS A 36 -14.62 7.22 14.50
C CYS A 36 -16.15 7.10 14.57
N PRO A 37 -16.75 6.68 15.71
CA PRO A 37 -18.19 6.50 15.80
C PRO A 37 -18.99 7.82 15.76
N LYS A 38 -18.31 8.95 15.93
CA LYS A 38 -18.88 10.29 15.85
C LYS A 38 -18.56 11.03 14.56
N HIS A 39 -17.79 10.40 13.65
CA HIS A 39 -17.36 11.00 12.38
C HIS A 39 -16.74 12.40 12.56
N CYS A 40 -16.07 12.62 13.70
CA CYS A 40 -15.48 13.91 14.08
C CYS A 40 -14.01 14.06 13.62
N ILE A 41 -13.52 13.16 12.79
CA ILE A 41 -12.14 13.17 12.26
C ILE A 41 -12.19 13.33 10.75
N GLU A 42 -11.62 14.41 10.27
CA GLU A 42 -11.44 14.70 8.86
C GLU A 42 -9.96 14.59 8.48
N MET A 43 -9.66 13.99 7.30
CA MET A 43 -8.30 13.95 6.77
C MET A 43 -8.06 15.17 5.90
N ILE A 44 -7.26 16.12 6.38
CA ILE A 44 -6.97 17.37 5.68
C ILE A 44 -5.53 17.40 5.16
N PRO A 45 -5.27 18.02 3.99
CA PRO A 45 -3.93 18.16 3.45
C PRO A 45 -3.12 19.20 4.25
N ASP A 46 -1.84 18.88 4.45
CA ASP A 46 -0.86 19.88 4.88
C ASP A 46 -0.30 20.68 3.68
N ARG A 47 0.71 21.54 3.94
CA ARG A 47 1.34 22.35 2.90
C ARG A 47 2.05 21.55 1.80
N LYS A 48 2.41 20.29 2.09
CA LYS A 48 3.04 19.36 1.12
C LYS A 48 1.99 18.45 0.45
N GLY A 49 0.70 18.61 0.78
CA GLY A 49 -0.42 17.83 0.25
C GLY A 49 -0.62 16.46 0.90
N PHE A 50 0.07 16.17 2.00
CA PHE A 50 -0.17 14.94 2.76
C PHE A 50 -1.37 15.08 3.69
N LEU A 51 -2.24 14.08 3.66
CA LEU A 51 -3.45 14.06 4.50
C LEU A 51 -3.11 13.68 5.95
N TYR A 52 -3.56 14.52 6.90
CA TYR A 52 -3.44 14.28 8.33
C TYR A 52 -4.80 14.41 9.04
N PRO A 53 -5.04 13.68 10.14
CA PRO A 53 -6.31 13.76 10.85
C PRO A 53 -6.47 15.11 11.58
N LYS A 54 -7.59 15.76 11.34
CA LYS A 54 -8.06 16.91 12.12
C LYS A 54 -9.31 16.51 12.89
N VAL A 55 -9.27 16.64 14.21
CA VAL A 55 -10.37 16.27 15.09
C VAL A 55 -11.22 17.49 15.38
N ASN A 56 -12.53 17.38 15.16
CA ASN A 56 -13.50 18.36 15.67
C ASN A 56 -13.74 18.10 17.18
N THR A 57 -13.11 18.90 18.02
CA THR A 57 -13.16 18.74 19.48
C THR A 57 -14.53 19.01 20.09
N VAL A 58 -15.42 19.73 19.39
CA VAL A 58 -16.79 20.00 19.86
C VAL A 58 -17.65 18.73 19.77
N THR A 59 -17.47 17.93 18.74
CA THR A 59 -18.24 16.69 18.52
C THR A 59 -17.53 15.43 19.02
N CYS A 60 -16.24 15.53 19.35
CA CYS A 60 -15.45 14.43 19.89
C CYS A 60 -15.88 14.11 21.33
N VAL A 61 -16.18 12.85 21.58
CA VAL A 61 -16.55 12.35 22.93
C VAL A 61 -15.39 11.66 23.66
N ASP A 62 -14.19 11.85 23.19
CA ASP A 62 -12.93 11.31 23.74
C ASP A 62 -12.94 9.81 24.07
N CYS A 63 -13.57 9.00 23.20
CA CYS A 63 -13.74 7.55 23.38
C CYS A 63 -12.47 6.73 23.13
N GLY A 64 -11.40 7.32 22.63
CA GLY A 64 -10.10 6.68 22.37
C GLY A 64 -10.07 5.65 21.23
N VAL A 65 -11.16 5.45 20.47
CA VAL A 65 -11.21 4.45 19.37
C VAL A 65 -10.15 4.73 18.32
N CYS A 66 -9.95 6.00 17.94
CA CYS A 66 -8.97 6.41 16.93
C CYS A 66 -7.52 6.07 17.32
N VAL A 67 -7.19 6.14 18.60
CA VAL A 67 -5.88 5.72 19.14
C VAL A 67 -5.75 4.19 19.09
N LYS A 68 -6.78 3.47 19.54
CA LYS A 68 -6.80 1.99 19.58
C LYS A 68 -6.66 1.33 18.20
N VAL A 69 -7.09 2.00 17.13
CA VAL A 69 -6.96 1.47 15.76
C VAL A 69 -5.75 2.00 15.01
N CYS A 70 -5.03 2.99 15.56
CA CYS A 70 -3.88 3.58 14.87
C CYS A 70 -2.72 2.58 14.81
N PRO A 71 -2.20 2.24 13.61
CA PRO A 71 -1.11 1.28 13.48
C PRO A 71 0.26 1.83 13.93
N PHE A 72 0.34 3.11 14.27
CA PHE A 72 1.55 3.74 14.80
C PHE A 72 1.52 3.94 16.33
N GLU A 73 0.51 3.41 17.01
CA GLU A 73 0.51 3.32 18.47
C GLU A 73 1.16 2.00 18.90
N GLU A 74 1.94 2.07 19.96
CA GLU A 74 2.63 0.92 20.52
C GLU A 74 1.66 -0.21 20.88
N GLY A 75 2.00 -1.44 20.51
CA GLY A 75 1.17 -2.62 20.77
C GLY A 75 0.00 -2.84 19.79
N ASN A 76 -0.30 -1.89 18.91
CA ASN A 76 -1.42 -2.01 17.96
C ASN A 76 -1.09 -2.82 16.71
N ILE A 77 0.16 -3.25 16.51
CA ILE A 77 0.58 -4.05 15.37
C ILE A 77 1.26 -5.31 15.86
N LYS A 78 0.87 -6.44 15.28
CA LYS A 78 1.61 -7.69 15.35
C LYS A 78 2.24 -7.98 13.99
N LEU A 79 3.55 -8.08 13.97
CA LEU A 79 4.33 -8.45 12.81
C LEU A 79 4.73 -9.92 12.90
N ASN A 80 4.80 -10.61 11.77
CA ASN A 80 5.22 -11.99 11.67
C ASN A 80 6.45 -12.09 10.77
N SER A 81 7.39 -12.95 11.13
CA SER A 81 8.53 -13.27 10.27
C SER A 81 8.06 -14.02 9.02
N PRO A 82 8.69 -13.81 7.86
CA PRO A 82 8.47 -14.64 6.69
C PRO A 82 8.78 -16.10 6.99
N LEU A 83 7.93 -17.00 6.50
CA LEU A 83 8.11 -18.46 6.64
C LEU A 83 9.16 -18.98 5.66
N THR A 84 9.16 -18.45 4.44
CA THR A 84 10.08 -18.73 3.35
C THR A 84 10.05 -17.59 2.33
N ALA A 85 10.78 -17.71 1.24
CA ALA A 85 10.74 -16.80 0.10
C ALA A 85 10.55 -17.58 -1.20
N TYR A 86 9.91 -16.96 -2.19
CA TYR A 86 9.77 -17.52 -3.52
C TYR A 86 10.12 -16.48 -4.58
N ALA A 87 10.82 -16.91 -5.62
CA ALA A 87 10.92 -16.20 -6.89
C ALA A 87 9.76 -16.67 -7.78
N ALA A 88 8.94 -15.74 -8.30
CA ALA A 88 7.73 -16.10 -9.00
C ALA A 88 7.38 -15.16 -10.17
N TRP A 89 6.80 -15.73 -11.25
CA TRP A 89 6.26 -14.96 -12.36
C TRP A 89 5.10 -15.67 -13.04
N ASN A 90 4.22 -14.88 -13.64
CA ASN A 90 3.00 -15.35 -14.31
C ASN A 90 3.32 -16.21 -15.53
N LYS A 91 2.60 -17.32 -15.70
CA LYS A 91 2.69 -18.18 -16.90
C LYS A 91 1.98 -17.59 -18.10
N ASP A 92 0.94 -16.78 -17.89
CA ASP A 92 0.33 -15.99 -18.95
C ASP A 92 1.29 -14.89 -19.38
N ARG A 93 1.84 -15.02 -20.60
CA ARG A 93 2.87 -14.12 -21.14
C ARG A 93 2.36 -12.68 -21.27
N GLU A 94 1.12 -12.48 -21.68
CA GLU A 94 0.55 -11.14 -21.87
C GLU A 94 0.47 -10.42 -20.52
N GLN A 95 -0.08 -11.08 -19.49
CA GLN A 95 -0.20 -10.52 -18.16
C GLN A 95 1.18 -10.37 -17.45
N TYR A 96 2.13 -11.25 -17.76
CA TYR A 96 3.49 -11.14 -17.28
C TYR A 96 4.17 -9.87 -17.79
N LEU A 97 4.12 -9.62 -19.08
CA LEU A 97 4.76 -8.45 -19.72
C LEU A 97 4.03 -7.13 -19.40
N ALA A 98 2.71 -7.18 -19.14
CA ALA A 98 1.94 -6.03 -18.68
C ALA A 98 2.22 -5.64 -17.21
N SER A 99 2.91 -6.50 -16.46
CA SER A 99 3.20 -6.29 -15.04
C SER A 99 4.52 -5.56 -14.83
N SER A 100 4.63 -4.81 -13.72
CA SER A 100 5.88 -4.12 -13.34
C SER A 100 6.95 -5.07 -12.80
N SER A 101 6.59 -6.31 -12.46
CA SER A 101 7.45 -7.38 -11.95
C SER A 101 6.94 -8.72 -12.47
N GLY A 102 7.01 -9.80 -11.71
CA GLY A 102 6.53 -11.13 -12.11
C GLY A 102 5.01 -11.28 -12.24
N GLY A 103 4.20 -10.28 -11.92
CA GLY A 103 2.73 -10.33 -12.08
C GLY A 103 1.98 -11.02 -10.94
N ALA A 104 2.59 -11.19 -9.77
CA ALA A 104 1.99 -11.88 -8.63
C ALA A 104 0.65 -11.27 -8.18
N ALA A 105 0.55 -9.93 -8.11
CA ALA A 105 -0.69 -9.24 -7.73
C ALA A 105 -1.84 -9.60 -8.68
N HIS A 106 -1.59 -9.68 -9.98
CA HIS A 106 -2.60 -10.06 -10.97
C HIS A 106 -3.08 -11.51 -10.77
N VAL A 107 -2.15 -12.44 -10.54
CA VAL A 107 -2.52 -13.86 -10.35
C VAL A 107 -3.32 -14.07 -9.07
N PHE A 108 -2.92 -13.48 -7.94
CA PHE A 108 -3.72 -13.52 -6.70
C PHE A 108 -5.10 -12.92 -6.91
N SER A 109 -5.19 -11.77 -7.60
CA SER A 109 -6.46 -11.10 -7.89
C SER A 109 -7.37 -11.95 -8.76
N SER A 110 -6.84 -12.55 -9.83
CA SER A 110 -7.58 -13.43 -10.72
C SER A 110 -8.10 -14.66 -9.98
N TYR A 111 -7.28 -15.26 -9.11
CA TYR A 111 -7.70 -16.39 -8.29
C TYR A 111 -8.88 -16.04 -7.39
N ILE A 112 -8.81 -14.95 -6.64
CA ILE A 112 -9.88 -14.53 -5.72
C ILE A 112 -11.17 -14.21 -6.46
N ILE A 113 -11.11 -13.53 -7.62
CA ILE A 113 -12.32 -13.24 -8.42
C ILE A 113 -12.95 -14.53 -8.97
N ARG A 114 -12.15 -15.50 -9.43
CA ARG A 114 -12.63 -16.82 -9.86
C ARG A 114 -13.33 -17.60 -8.74
N GLN A 115 -13.02 -17.31 -7.47
CA GLN A 115 -13.70 -17.87 -6.30
C GLN A 115 -14.97 -17.08 -5.90
N GLY A 116 -15.45 -16.16 -6.76
CA GLY A 116 -16.60 -15.30 -6.45
C GLY A 116 -16.29 -14.17 -5.49
N GLY A 117 -15.01 -13.89 -5.26
CA GLY A 117 -14.53 -12.87 -4.34
C GLY A 117 -14.36 -11.50 -4.98
N VAL A 118 -13.79 -10.59 -4.21
CA VAL A 118 -13.54 -9.20 -4.59
C VAL A 118 -12.11 -8.80 -4.25
N VAL A 119 -11.56 -7.88 -5.04
CA VAL A 119 -10.19 -7.37 -4.88
C VAL A 119 -10.23 -5.88 -4.63
N TYR A 120 -9.48 -5.44 -3.64
CA TYR A 120 -9.21 -4.04 -3.37
C TYR A 120 -7.74 -3.75 -3.68
N GLY A 121 -7.50 -2.87 -4.64
CA GLY A 121 -6.17 -2.53 -5.11
C GLY A 121 -6.09 -1.12 -5.68
N CYS A 122 -4.87 -0.66 -5.94
CA CYS A 122 -4.60 0.70 -6.38
C CYS A 122 -4.77 0.86 -7.89
N THR A 123 -5.55 1.87 -8.32
CA THR A 123 -5.65 2.34 -9.72
C THR A 123 -5.03 3.72 -9.91
N SER A 124 -4.76 4.08 -11.15
CA SER A 124 -4.37 5.45 -11.57
C SER A 124 -5.26 5.98 -12.69
N GLU A 125 -6.52 5.56 -12.76
CA GLU A 125 -7.47 6.03 -13.76
C GLU A 125 -7.62 7.55 -13.71
N SER A 126 -7.52 8.19 -14.87
CA SER A 126 -7.62 9.65 -15.02
C SER A 126 -6.68 10.40 -14.09
N ILE A 127 -5.45 9.90 -13.91
CA ILE A 127 -4.41 10.44 -12.99
C ILE A 127 -4.80 10.47 -11.49
N HIS A 128 -5.97 9.98 -11.13
CA HIS A 128 -6.40 9.87 -9.73
C HIS A 128 -5.94 8.54 -9.13
N VAL A 129 -4.90 8.59 -8.31
CA VAL A 129 -4.34 7.39 -7.68
C VAL A 129 -5.10 7.10 -6.38
N ARG A 130 -5.88 6.03 -6.42
CA ARG A 130 -6.74 5.60 -5.29
C ARG A 130 -6.91 4.09 -5.30
N HIS A 131 -7.32 3.54 -4.17
CA HIS A 131 -7.79 2.16 -4.14
C HIS A 131 -9.24 2.08 -4.64
N ILE A 132 -9.52 1.03 -5.37
CA ILE A 132 -10.86 0.69 -5.86
C ILE A 132 -11.20 -0.76 -5.55
N ARG A 133 -12.49 -1.06 -5.57
CA ARG A 133 -13.05 -2.40 -5.51
C ARG A 133 -13.24 -2.95 -6.92
N VAL A 134 -12.79 -4.16 -7.16
CA VAL A 134 -12.93 -4.89 -8.44
C VAL A 134 -13.48 -6.28 -8.16
N ASP A 135 -14.48 -6.73 -8.94
CA ASP A 135 -15.08 -8.07 -8.81
C ASP A 135 -15.24 -8.81 -10.17
N ALA A 136 -14.64 -8.27 -11.23
CA ALA A 136 -14.62 -8.89 -12.53
C ALA A 136 -13.20 -9.00 -13.10
N LEU A 137 -12.88 -10.13 -13.76
CA LEU A 137 -11.56 -10.35 -14.38
C LEU A 137 -11.21 -9.28 -15.42
N SER A 138 -12.22 -8.80 -16.18
CA SER A 138 -12.05 -7.74 -17.19
C SER A 138 -11.60 -6.41 -16.63
N GLU A 139 -11.75 -6.18 -15.33
CA GLU A 139 -11.37 -4.94 -14.67
C GLU A 139 -9.98 -4.99 -14.01
N LEU A 140 -9.32 -6.15 -13.97
CA LEU A 140 -8.02 -6.32 -13.30
C LEU A 140 -6.92 -5.46 -13.92
N SER A 141 -7.00 -5.13 -15.20
CA SER A 141 -6.07 -4.23 -15.87
C SER A 141 -6.00 -2.85 -15.20
N LYS A 142 -7.09 -2.38 -14.55
CA LYS A 142 -7.11 -1.13 -13.79
C LYS A 142 -6.15 -1.12 -12.60
N LEU A 143 -5.84 -2.29 -12.04
CA LEU A 143 -4.96 -2.46 -10.89
C LEU A 143 -3.49 -2.67 -11.27
N GLN A 144 -3.18 -2.93 -12.54
CA GLN A 144 -1.83 -3.20 -13.01
C GLN A 144 -0.91 -1.98 -12.96
N GLY A 145 0.39 -2.23 -12.89
CA GLY A 145 1.44 -1.21 -12.84
C GLY A 145 1.67 -0.61 -11.46
N SER A 146 2.91 -0.27 -11.15
CA SER A 146 3.31 0.41 -9.92
C SER A 146 2.88 1.88 -9.95
N LYS A 147 2.43 2.40 -8.80
CA LYS A 147 2.07 3.81 -8.62
C LYS A 147 2.94 4.38 -7.51
N TYR A 148 3.94 5.19 -7.87
CA TYR A 148 4.90 5.76 -6.93
C TYR A 148 4.38 7.06 -6.33
N VAL A 149 3.27 6.94 -5.59
CA VAL A 149 2.57 8.03 -4.90
C VAL A 149 1.65 7.44 -3.83
N GLN A 150 1.29 8.21 -2.82
CA GLN A 150 0.31 7.78 -1.83
C GLN A 150 -1.08 7.63 -2.47
N SER A 151 -1.63 6.41 -2.44
CA SER A 151 -3.01 6.19 -2.91
C SER A 151 -4.03 6.60 -1.85
N ASP A 152 -5.16 7.15 -2.31
CA ASP A 152 -6.30 7.45 -1.45
C ASP A 152 -7.08 6.17 -1.11
N VAL A 153 -7.32 5.94 0.18
CA VAL A 153 -8.07 4.79 0.71
C VAL A 153 -9.31 5.21 1.50
N ARG A 154 -9.72 6.48 1.42
CA ARG A 154 -10.86 7.00 2.19
C ARG A 154 -12.16 6.30 1.81
N GLY A 155 -12.93 5.86 2.83
CA GLY A 155 -14.19 5.15 2.65
C GLY A 155 -14.05 3.70 2.18
N LEU A 156 -12.83 3.17 2.10
CA LEU A 156 -12.59 1.84 1.55
C LEU A 156 -12.72 0.72 2.58
N PHE A 157 -12.29 0.97 3.82
CA PHE A 157 -12.31 -0.08 4.85
C PHE A 157 -13.71 -0.50 5.25
N SER A 158 -14.66 0.44 5.19
CA SER A 158 -16.09 0.15 5.39
C SER A 158 -16.66 -0.72 4.27
N GLN A 159 -16.24 -0.53 3.02
CA GLN A 159 -16.63 -1.39 1.89
C GLN A 159 -16.05 -2.80 2.04
N VAL A 160 -14.77 -2.91 2.39
CA VAL A 160 -14.12 -4.20 2.71
C VAL A 160 -14.91 -4.94 3.78
N LYS A 161 -15.28 -4.25 4.86
CA LYS A 161 -16.07 -4.83 5.95
C LYS A 161 -17.44 -5.32 5.49
N ALA A 162 -18.11 -4.57 4.61
CA ALA A 162 -19.41 -4.95 4.05
C ALA A 162 -19.31 -6.22 3.17
N ASP A 163 -18.30 -6.32 2.28
CA ASP A 163 -18.10 -7.52 1.47
C ASP A 163 -17.77 -8.75 2.34
N LEU A 164 -16.95 -8.58 3.39
CA LEU A 164 -16.67 -9.65 4.36
C LEU A 164 -17.93 -10.12 5.10
N GLN A 165 -18.79 -9.18 5.51
CA GLN A 165 -20.07 -9.51 6.16
C GLN A 165 -21.04 -10.21 5.22
N ALA A 166 -20.94 -9.95 3.91
CA ALA A 166 -21.67 -10.67 2.88
C ALA A 166 -21.08 -12.05 2.55
N GLY A 167 -20.03 -12.48 3.27
CA GLY A 167 -19.39 -13.79 3.10
C GLY A 167 -18.49 -13.91 1.87
N LYS A 168 -18.14 -12.82 1.20
CA LYS A 168 -17.28 -12.85 0.01
C LYS A 168 -15.81 -13.05 0.38
N PRO A 169 -15.05 -13.85 -0.37
CA PRO A 169 -13.60 -13.80 -0.32
C PRO A 169 -13.10 -12.40 -0.71
N VAL A 170 -12.24 -11.83 0.13
CA VAL A 170 -11.69 -10.48 -0.11
C VAL A 170 -10.18 -10.54 -0.17
N LEU A 171 -9.59 -9.96 -1.22
CA LEU A 171 -8.17 -9.67 -1.31
C LEU A 171 -7.95 -8.16 -1.19
N PHE A 172 -7.12 -7.73 -0.25
CA PHE A 172 -6.67 -6.36 -0.14
C PHE A 172 -5.17 -6.29 -0.43
N ILE A 173 -4.78 -5.50 -1.44
CA ILE A 173 -3.38 -5.26 -1.83
C ILE A 173 -3.07 -3.79 -1.59
N GLY A 174 -2.11 -3.48 -0.70
CA GLY A 174 -1.75 -2.10 -0.38
C GLY A 174 -0.36 -1.97 0.23
N THR A 175 0.02 -0.75 0.61
CA THR A 175 1.24 -0.55 1.39
C THR A 175 1.10 -1.14 2.79
N PRO A 176 2.20 -1.50 3.48
CA PRO A 176 2.12 -2.13 4.81
C PRO A 176 1.29 -1.33 5.83
N CYS A 177 1.42 0.01 5.81
CA CYS A 177 0.66 0.87 6.71
C CYS A 177 -0.84 0.89 6.39
N GLN A 178 -1.25 0.75 5.11
CA GLN A 178 -2.67 0.61 4.72
C GLN A 178 -3.23 -0.74 5.15
N VAL A 179 -2.46 -1.82 4.94
CA VAL A 179 -2.82 -3.17 5.40
C VAL A 179 -2.96 -3.20 6.93
N ALA A 180 -2.03 -2.58 7.67
CA ALA A 180 -2.10 -2.46 9.12
C ALA A 180 -3.35 -1.69 9.58
N GLY A 181 -3.66 -0.57 8.91
CA GLY A 181 -4.88 0.19 9.16
C GLY A 181 -6.15 -0.63 8.96
N LEU A 182 -6.25 -1.34 7.84
CA LEU A 182 -7.39 -2.24 7.57
C LEU A 182 -7.48 -3.36 8.62
N LYS A 183 -6.36 -3.99 8.96
CA LYS A 183 -6.32 -5.06 9.97
C LYS A 183 -6.86 -4.60 11.32
N ASN A 184 -6.47 -3.40 11.75
CA ASN A 184 -6.94 -2.80 13.00
C ASN A 184 -8.42 -2.35 12.91
N TYR A 185 -8.90 -1.94 11.72
CA TYR A 185 -10.30 -1.62 11.50
C TYR A 185 -11.21 -2.86 11.61
N ILE A 186 -10.80 -3.97 11.00
CA ILE A 186 -11.54 -5.24 11.00
C ILE A 186 -11.44 -5.94 12.37
N LYS A 187 -10.34 -5.75 13.11
CA LYS A 187 -10.04 -6.33 14.44
C LYS A 187 -9.92 -7.86 14.43
N ARG A 188 -11.01 -8.55 14.15
CA ARG A 188 -11.04 -10.02 14.03
C ARG A 188 -10.99 -10.39 12.55
N ILE A 189 -9.81 -10.82 12.10
CA ILE A 189 -9.56 -11.15 10.69
C ILE A 189 -10.25 -12.47 10.35
N PRO A 190 -11.24 -12.50 9.43
CA PRO A 190 -11.87 -13.72 9.00
C PRO A 190 -10.97 -14.50 8.03
N GLU A 191 -11.17 -15.83 7.93
CA GLU A 191 -10.39 -16.72 7.07
C GLU A 191 -10.42 -16.31 5.59
N HIS A 192 -11.53 -15.77 5.13
CA HIS A 192 -11.73 -15.32 3.75
C HIS A 192 -11.25 -13.88 3.45
N LEU A 193 -10.53 -13.22 4.38
CA LEU A 193 -9.80 -11.98 4.12
C LEU A 193 -8.32 -12.32 3.89
N TYR A 194 -7.82 -12.05 2.70
CA TYR A 194 -6.41 -12.18 2.32
C TYR A 194 -5.77 -10.80 2.27
N LEU A 195 -4.64 -10.66 2.95
CA LEU A 195 -3.89 -9.40 3.04
C LEU A 195 -2.55 -9.53 2.34
N VAL A 196 -2.33 -8.70 1.33
CA VAL A 196 -1.06 -8.62 0.60
C VAL A 196 -0.48 -7.23 0.76
N ASP A 197 0.75 -7.13 1.24
CA ASP A 197 1.45 -5.86 1.26
C ASP A 197 2.62 -5.80 0.27
N LEU A 198 3.10 -4.60 0.02
CA LEU A 198 4.19 -4.33 -0.90
C LEU A 198 5.49 -4.12 -0.13
N ILE A 199 6.64 -4.44 -0.74
CA ILE A 199 7.93 -3.87 -0.34
C ILE A 199 7.86 -2.39 -0.74
N CYS A 200 7.69 -1.51 0.27
CA CYS A 200 7.38 -0.10 0.05
C CYS A 200 8.55 0.79 0.45
N HIS A 201 9.03 1.61 -0.48
CA HIS A 201 10.15 2.54 -0.27
C HIS A 201 9.73 3.86 0.39
N GLY A 202 8.44 4.20 0.36
CA GLY A 202 7.89 5.48 0.79
C GLY A 202 6.95 6.04 -0.27
N VAL A 203 6.27 7.14 0.04
CA VAL A 203 5.27 7.73 -0.87
C VAL A 203 5.33 9.25 -0.89
N PRO A 204 5.39 9.89 -2.08
CA PRO A 204 5.07 11.31 -2.28
C PRO A 204 3.58 11.59 -2.10
N SER A 205 3.20 12.87 -1.99
CA SER A 205 1.80 13.26 -1.92
C SER A 205 1.13 13.29 -3.30
N LEU A 206 -0.19 13.07 -3.33
CA LEU A 206 -1.02 13.22 -4.53
C LEU A 206 -0.97 14.64 -5.08
N GLN A 207 -0.95 15.66 -4.21
CA GLN A 207 -0.87 17.05 -4.62
C GLN A 207 0.41 17.31 -5.40
N MET A 208 1.56 16.86 -4.91
CA MET A 208 2.85 17.01 -5.60
C MET A 208 2.82 16.37 -6.99
N LEU A 209 2.24 15.18 -7.12
CA LEU A 209 2.07 14.51 -8.40
C LEU A 209 1.18 15.32 -9.35
N HIS A 210 0.04 15.81 -8.88
CA HIS A 210 -0.88 16.61 -9.70
C HIS A 210 -0.26 17.94 -10.14
N GLU A 211 0.46 18.62 -9.27
CA GLU A 211 1.18 19.86 -9.61
C GLU A 211 2.24 19.60 -10.67
N HIS A 212 3.00 18.50 -10.55
CA HIS A 212 3.98 18.09 -11.55
C HIS A 212 3.32 17.78 -12.91
N ILE A 213 2.24 16.99 -12.91
CA ILE A 213 1.49 16.69 -14.14
C ILE A 213 0.94 17.96 -14.78
N ASN A 214 0.34 18.86 -13.99
CA ASN A 214 -0.19 20.13 -14.50
C ASN A 214 0.90 21.00 -15.12
N HIS A 215 2.10 21.04 -14.52
CA HIS A 215 3.25 21.76 -15.07
C HIS A 215 3.68 21.21 -16.44
N ILE A 216 3.72 19.87 -16.60
CA ILE A 216 4.07 19.22 -17.86
C ILE A 216 2.96 19.42 -18.90
N MET A 217 1.70 19.19 -18.50
CA MET A 217 0.58 19.18 -19.42
C MET A 217 0.18 20.57 -19.91
N LYS A 218 0.48 21.65 -19.16
CA LYS A 218 0.17 23.05 -19.51
C LYS A 218 -1.30 23.24 -19.93
N GLY A 219 -2.22 22.67 -19.13
CA GLY A 219 -3.68 22.73 -19.38
C GLY A 219 -4.23 21.68 -20.36
N ARG A 220 -3.39 20.84 -20.95
CA ARG A 220 -3.87 19.69 -21.75
C ARG A 220 -4.40 18.60 -20.80
N PRO A 221 -5.48 17.89 -21.16
CA PRO A 221 -5.99 16.80 -20.35
C PRO A 221 -5.02 15.61 -20.32
N ALA A 222 -4.74 15.09 -19.14
CA ALA A 222 -4.05 13.82 -18.93
C ALA A 222 -5.08 12.72 -18.62
N GLU A 223 -4.98 11.58 -19.31
CA GLU A 223 -5.93 10.47 -19.15
C GLU A 223 -5.32 9.25 -18.47
N GLN A 224 -4.06 8.96 -18.77
CA GLN A 224 -3.38 7.84 -18.15
C GLN A 224 -2.00 8.27 -17.65
N LEU A 225 -1.60 7.64 -16.56
CA LEU A 225 -0.30 7.80 -15.94
C LEU A 225 0.29 6.41 -15.67
N SER A 226 1.53 6.21 -16.09
CA SER A 226 2.29 5.05 -15.71
C SER A 226 3.68 5.43 -15.22
N PHE A 227 4.26 4.62 -14.34
CA PHE A 227 5.63 4.79 -13.81
C PHE A 227 6.56 3.66 -14.23
N ARG A 228 6.03 2.67 -14.95
CA ARG A 228 6.79 1.51 -15.43
C ARG A 228 6.30 1.10 -16.80
N LYS A 229 7.23 0.72 -17.67
CA LYS A 229 6.96 0.04 -18.94
C LYS A 229 7.66 -1.31 -18.89
N GLY A 230 6.90 -2.35 -18.51
CA GLY A 230 7.51 -3.60 -18.10
C GLY A 230 8.45 -3.38 -16.91
N GLN A 231 9.69 -3.82 -17.02
CA GLN A 231 10.72 -3.60 -15.98
C GLN A 231 11.35 -2.20 -15.99
N LEU A 232 11.22 -1.45 -17.08
CA LEU A 232 11.84 -0.14 -17.20
C LEU A 232 11.12 0.89 -16.32
N TYR A 233 11.88 1.61 -15.51
CA TYR A 233 11.42 2.78 -14.79
C TYR A 233 11.25 3.93 -15.78
N ARG A 234 10.02 4.35 -16.01
CA ARG A 234 9.67 5.40 -16.96
C ARG A 234 8.33 6.02 -16.60
N ILE A 235 8.31 7.32 -16.39
CA ILE A 235 7.04 8.05 -16.24
C ILE A 235 6.49 8.35 -17.64
N GLU A 236 5.25 7.95 -17.88
CA GLU A 236 4.53 8.27 -19.12
C GLU A 236 3.17 8.88 -18.80
N ILE A 237 2.84 9.97 -19.49
CA ILE A 237 1.54 10.63 -19.42
C ILE A 237 0.94 10.60 -20.81
N THR A 238 -0.28 10.05 -20.93
CA THR A 238 -0.99 9.98 -22.19
C THR A 238 -2.26 10.84 -22.16
N SER A 239 -2.67 11.28 -23.35
CA SER A 239 -3.96 11.89 -23.64
C SER A 239 -4.67 11.08 -24.74
N ARG A 240 -5.86 11.51 -25.16
CA ARG A 240 -6.57 10.90 -26.31
C ARG A 240 -5.76 10.85 -27.60
N CYS A 241 -4.81 11.75 -27.76
CA CYS A 241 -3.95 11.83 -28.95
C CYS A 241 -2.65 11.00 -28.82
N GLY A 242 -2.51 10.18 -27.77
CA GLY A 242 -1.33 9.35 -27.50
C GLY A 242 -0.43 9.89 -26.39
N THR A 243 0.82 9.42 -26.34
CA THR A 243 1.80 9.81 -25.32
C THR A 243 2.19 11.27 -25.50
N VAL A 244 1.97 12.08 -24.46
CA VAL A 244 2.29 13.51 -24.41
C VAL A 244 3.62 13.75 -23.73
N TYR A 245 3.96 12.92 -22.77
CA TYR A 245 5.19 12.99 -22.02
C TYR A 245 5.72 11.59 -21.70
N SER A 246 7.02 11.42 -21.87
CA SER A 246 7.72 10.19 -21.49
C SER A 246 9.13 10.54 -21.04
N SER A 247 9.54 10.13 -19.86
CA SER A 247 10.87 10.39 -19.32
C SER A 247 11.41 9.22 -18.50
N GLU A 248 12.71 9.05 -18.55
CA GLU A 248 13.44 8.21 -17.59
C GLU A 248 13.49 8.91 -16.22
N PRO A 249 13.75 8.15 -15.11
CA PRO A 249 13.67 8.71 -13.77
C PRO A 249 14.50 9.97 -13.54
N TYR A 250 15.75 9.98 -14.01
CA TYR A 250 16.65 11.11 -13.79
C TYR A 250 16.40 12.29 -14.74
N GLY A 251 15.61 12.11 -15.78
CA GLY A 251 15.10 13.18 -16.64
C GLY A 251 13.81 13.84 -16.14
N ASP A 252 13.18 13.27 -15.09
CA ASP A 252 11.93 13.75 -14.52
C ASP A 252 12.12 14.11 -13.05
N THR A 253 11.78 15.34 -12.67
CA THR A 253 12.04 15.85 -11.32
C THR A 253 11.21 15.16 -10.24
N TYR A 254 9.94 14.81 -10.53
CA TYR A 254 9.08 14.06 -9.60
C TYR A 254 9.64 12.66 -9.36
N PHE A 255 9.93 11.94 -10.46
CA PHE A 255 10.38 10.58 -10.37
C PHE A 255 11.76 10.45 -9.71
N ARG A 256 12.67 11.39 -10.05
CA ARG A 256 13.99 11.47 -9.41
C ARG A 256 13.87 11.69 -7.90
N THR A 257 13.07 12.68 -7.45
CA THR A 257 12.93 12.95 -6.00
C THR A 257 12.28 11.79 -5.25
N PHE A 258 11.45 10.98 -5.92
CA PHE A 258 10.95 9.73 -5.37
C PHE A 258 12.08 8.71 -5.20
N LEU A 259 12.87 8.44 -6.24
CA LEU A 259 13.96 7.44 -6.18
C LEU A 259 15.06 7.85 -5.20
N ASP A 260 15.38 9.14 -5.11
CA ASP A 260 16.36 9.68 -4.17
C ASP A 260 15.82 9.75 -2.72
N GLY A 261 14.56 9.36 -2.47
CA GLY A 261 13.94 9.37 -1.14
C GLY A 261 13.67 10.76 -0.57
N ILE A 262 13.63 11.81 -1.39
CA ILE A 262 13.52 13.22 -0.94
C ILE A 262 12.06 13.63 -0.71
N SER A 263 11.13 13.08 -1.48
CA SER A 263 9.72 13.52 -1.54
C SER A 263 8.76 12.70 -0.69
N TYR A 264 9.27 11.90 0.22
CA TYR A 264 8.43 11.00 1.01
C TYR A 264 7.65 11.72 2.11
N ARG A 265 6.58 11.07 2.53
CA ARG A 265 5.86 11.41 3.75
C ARG A 265 6.78 11.32 4.96
N GLU A 266 6.62 12.22 5.93
CA GLU A 266 7.47 12.29 7.13
C GLU A 266 7.62 10.92 7.85
N SER A 267 6.51 10.19 7.99
CA SER A 267 6.53 8.87 8.63
C SER A 267 7.24 7.77 7.83
N CYS A 268 7.50 7.98 6.53
CA CYS A 268 8.22 6.99 5.73
C CYS A 268 9.72 6.93 6.08
N TYR A 269 10.29 8.04 6.58
CA TYR A 269 11.70 8.07 6.99
C TYR A 269 11.99 7.31 8.30
N HIS A 270 10.94 6.97 9.06
CA HIS A 270 10.99 6.20 10.30
C HIS A 270 9.95 5.08 10.29
N CYS A 271 9.76 4.47 9.12
CA CYS A 271 8.66 3.52 8.89
C CYS A 271 8.82 2.24 9.72
N PRO A 272 7.90 1.92 10.63
CA PRO A 272 7.99 0.70 11.45
C PRO A 272 7.80 -0.58 10.65
N PHE A 273 7.39 -0.45 9.38
CA PHE A 273 7.19 -1.57 8.46
C PHE A 273 8.38 -1.78 7.49
N ALA A 274 9.40 -0.92 7.52
CA ALA A 274 10.62 -1.09 6.74
C ALA A 274 11.51 -2.13 7.45
N ARG A 275 11.13 -3.40 7.34
CA ARG A 275 11.77 -4.56 7.97
C ARG A 275 11.23 -5.86 7.38
N LYS A 276 11.93 -6.98 7.63
CA LYS A 276 11.52 -8.31 7.12
C LYS A 276 10.25 -8.86 7.77
N GLU A 277 9.95 -8.49 9.03
CA GLU A 277 8.71 -8.90 9.69
C GLU A 277 7.53 -8.10 9.11
N ARG A 278 6.47 -8.78 8.74
CA ARG A 278 5.36 -8.20 7.97
C ARG A 278 4.02 -8.28 8.69
N VAL A 279 3.13 -7.39 8.30
CA VAL A 279 1.78 -7.28 8.86
C VAL A 279 0.74 -8.10 8.09
N SER A 280 1.03 -8.43 6.83
CA SER A 280 0.16 -9.12 5.87
C SER A 280 0.27 -10.65 5.94
N ASP A 281 -0.51 -11.33 5.11
CA ASP A 281 -0.36 -12.77 4.87
C ASP A 281 0.80 -13.05 3.91
N ILE A 282 0.97 -12.17 2.89
CA ILE A 282 2.03 -12.26 1.88
C ILE A 282 2.57 -10.87 1.60
N THR A 283 3.88 -10.72 1.52
CA THR A 283 4.53 -9.52 0.97
C THR A 283 4.98 -9.80 -0.46
N ILE A 284 4.77 -8.83 -1.35
CA ILE A 284 5.23 -8.89 -2.73
C ILE A 284 6.09 -7.69 -3.12
N GLY A 285 7.01 -7.88 -4.05
CA GLY A 285 7.86 -6.82 -4.60
C GLY A 285 8.68 -7.35 -5.78
N ASP A 286 9.61 -6.54 -6.26
CA ASP A 286 10.65 -7.01 -7.19
C ASP A 286 11.68 -7.84 -6.42
N PHE A 287 12.16 -8.94 -6.99
CA PHE A 287 13.19 -9.77 -6.37
C PHE A 287 14.59 -9.22 -6.74
N TRP A 288 14.95 -8.09 -6.16
CA TRP A 288 16.30 -7.55 -6.28
C TRP A 288 17.30 -8.49 -5.58
N GLY A 289 18.47 -8.66 -6.18
CA GLY A 289 19.52 -9.53 -5.61
C GLY A 289 19.29 -11.03 -5.78
N LEU A 290 18.30 -11.46 -6.58
CA LEU A 290 18.11 -12.86 -6.92
C LEU A 290 19.35 -13.41 -7.62
N ARG A 291 19.98 -14.41 -7.01
CA ARG A 291 21.15 -15.07 -7.57
C ARG A 291 20.73 -16.05 -8.66
N ASP A 292 21.57 -16.21 -9.67
CA ASP A 292 21.36 -17.16 -10.79
C ASP A 292 19.99 -17.00 -11.49
N ALA A 293 19.47 -15.76 -11.58
CA ALA A 293 18.18 -15.47 -12.20
C ALA A 293 18.07 -15.97 -13.65
N ASP A 294 19.16 -15.91 -14.40
CA ASP A 294 19.32 -16.34 -15.78
C ASP A 294 19.28 -17.87 -15.93
N LYS A 295 19.52 -18.63 -14.86
CA LYS A 295 19.44 -20.09 -14.85
C LYS A 295 18.03 -20.61 -14.56
N LEU A 296 17.08 -19.71 -14.21
CA LEU A 296 15.71 -20.12 -13.94
C LEU A 296 14.97 -20.45 -15.24
N PRO A 297 14.38 -21.65 -15.34
CA PRO A 297 13.64 -22.06 -16.53
C PRO A 297 12.48 -21.12 -16.83
N SER A 298 12.18 -20.93 -18.12
CA SER A 298 10.99 -20.18 -18.60
C SER A 298 10.95 -18.68 -18.21
N LYS A 299 12.05 -18.11 -17.71
CA LYS A 299 12.14 -16.66 -17.50
C LYS A 299 12.29 -15.95 -18.85
N SER A 300 11.46 -14.92 -19.09
CA SER A 300 11.64 -14.00 -20.22
C SER A 300 12.67 -12.92 -19.85
N GLU A 301 13.52 -12.53 -20.80
CA GLU A 301 14.44 -11.40 -20.62
C GLU A 301 13.70 -10.07 -20.43
N GLU A 302 12.48 -9.96 -20.99
CA GLU A 302 11.65 -8.75 -20.95
C GLU A 302 10.84 -8.61 -19.65
N GLY A 303 10.63 -9.70 -18.89
CA GLY A 303 9.78 -9.73 -17.70
C GLY A 303 10.57 -9.70 -16.39
N GLY A 304 9.94 -9.17 -15.31
CA GLY A 304 10.50 -9.15 -13.96
C GLY A 304 10.26 -10.44 -13.17
N ILE A 305 10.88 -10.53 -12.01
CA ILE A 305 10.63 -11.60 -11.06
C ILE A 305 10.07 -10.99 -9.79
N SER A 306 8.90 -11.47 -9.35
CA SER A 306 8.34 -11.09 -8.06
C SER A 306 8.98 -11.92 -6.95
N VAL A 307 9.32 -11.27 -5.83
CA VAL A 307 9.49 -11.95 -4.55
C VAL A 307 8.13 -12.15 -3.92
N LEU A 308 7.88 -13.36 -3.36
CA LEU A 308 6.74 -13.65 -2.50
C LEU A 308 7.28 -14.05 -1.12
N LEU A 309 6.86 -13.34 -0.08
CA LEU A 309 7.23 -13.62 1.31
C LEU A 309 5.95 -13.92 2.11
N PRO A 310 5.53 -15.19 2.23
CA PRO A 310 4.42 -15.57 3.09
C PRO A 310 4.83 -15.40 4.56
N SER A 311 3.99 -14.73 5.33
CA SER A 311 4.17 -14.50 6.76
C SER A 311 3.06 -15.14 7.61
N SER A 312 2.21 -15.97 6.97
CA SER A 312 1.17 -16.75 7.63
C SER A 312 0.91 -18.05 6.88
N VAL A 313 0.35 -19.05 7.57
CA VAL A 313 -0.11 -20.30 6.96
C VAL A 313 -1.13 -20.04 5.86
N LYS A 314 -2.02 -19.06 6.05
CA LYS A 314 -2.99 -18.64 5.03
C LYS A 314 -2.30 -18.09 3.79
N GLY A 315 -1.22 -17.34 3.94
CA GLY A 315 -0.39 -16.87 2.82
C GLY A 315 0.23 -18.02 2.04
N GLU A 316 0.78 -19.01 2.73
CA GLU A 316 1.29 -20.24 2.11
C GLU A 316 0.20 -21.00 1.35
N MET A 317 -0.98 -21.14 1.94
CA MET A 317 -2.12 -21.79 1.28
C MET A 317 -2.53 -21.06 0.01
N LEU A 318 -2.54 -19.72 0.01
CA LEU A 318 -2.86 -18.93 -1.18
C LEU A 318 -1.80 -19.08 -2.27
N ILE A 319 -0.50 -19.09 -1.91
CA ILE A 319 0.59 -19.35 -2.87
C ILE A 319 0.45 -20.76 -3.47
N ASN A 320 0.14 -21.76 -2.66
CA ASN A 320 -0.08 -23.13 -3.15
C ASN A 320 -1.27 -23.21 -4.11
N ALA A 321 -2.34 -22.46 -3.86
CA ALA A 321 -3.53 -22.46 -4.72
C ALA A 321 -3.30 -21.87 -6.13
N ILE A 322 -2.27 -21.04 -6.29
CA ILE A 322 -1.94 -20.37 -7.59
C ILE A 322 -0.76 -20.99 -8.33
N LYS A 323 -0.21 -22.12 -7.88
CA LYS A 323 0.97 -22.78 -8.51
C LYS A 323 0.74 -23.18 -9.97
N THR A 324 -0.52 -23.40 -10.36
CA THR A 324 -0.87 -23.70 -11.75
C THR A 324 -0.71 -22.49 -12.67
N ASP A 325 -0.88 -21.28 -12.15
CA ASP A 325 -0.89 -20.03 -12.90
C ASP A 325 0.47 -19.29 -12.88
N MET A 326 1.38 -19.72 -12.00
CA MET A 326 2.72 -19.12 -11.86
C MET A 326 3.85 -20.14 -11.95
N TYR A 327 5.00 -19.70 -12.43
CA TYR A 327 6.28 -20.34 -12.13
C TYR A 327 6.70 -19.87 -10.74
N ILE A 328 7.00 -20.81 -9.83
CA ILE A 328 7.34 -20.52 -8.44
C ILE A 328 8.55 -21.36 -8.04
N TYR A 329 9.60 -20.71 -7.57
CA TYR A 329 10.85 -21.34 -7.14
C TYR A 329 11.16 -20.88 -5.72
N GLU A 330 11.31 -21.85 -4.82
CA GLU A 330 11.66 -21.58 -3.41
C GLU A 330 13.07 -21.00 -3.31
N ARG A 331 13.22 -19.98 -2.46
CA ARG A 331 14.46 -19.26 -2.19
C ARG A 331 14.59 -19.01 -0.69
N SER A 332 15.78 -18.61 -0.25
CA SER A 332 15.95 -18.23 1.17
C SER A 332 15.42 -16.82 1.45
N VAL A 333 14.96 -16.61 2.68
CA VAL A 333 14.54 -15.28 3.14
C VAL A 333 15.71 -14.30 3.10
N GLU A 334 16.93 -14.76 3.42
CA GLU A 334 18.15 -13.96 3.39
C GLU A 334 18.43 -13.42 2.00
N GLU A 335 18.23 -14.23 0.94
CA GLU A 335 18.42 -13.80 -0.44
C GLU A 335 17.40 -12.70 -0.81
N ALA A 336 16.15 -12.87 -0.42
CA ALA A 336 15.09 -11.88 -0.66
C ALA A 336 15.35 -10.56 0.09
N VAL A 337 15.87 -10.62 1.31
CA VAL A 337 16.20 -9.46 2.15
C VAL A 337 17.44 -8.72 1.61
N THR A 338 18.49 -9.46 1.20
CA THR A 338 19.76 -8.86 0.77
C THR A 338 19.60 -7.87 -0.39
N GLY A 339 18.67 -8.14 -1.31
CA GLY A 339 18.42 -7.27 -2.46
C GLY A 339 17.37 -6.19 -2.24
N ASN A 340 16.77 -6.12 -1.05
CA ASN A 340 15.66 -5.22 -0.75
C ASN A 340 15.91 -4.43 0.54
N ASP A 341 16.49 -3.24 0.44
CA ASP A 341 16.88 -2.39 1.58
C ASP A 341 15.71 -2.13 2.56
N GLN A 342 14.47 -2.14 2.06
CA GLN A 342 13.26 -1.94 2.87
C GLN A 342 12.84 -3.18 3.69
N LEU A 343 13.64 -4.26 3.62
CA LEU A 343 13.44 -5.48 4.42
C LEU A 343 14.56 -5.68 5.46
N GLN A 344 15.53 -4.79 5.50
CA GLN A 344 16.70 -4.85 6.40
C GLN A 344 16.44 -4.25 7.77
#